data_267ab3049a76f7aaa85c5c0966ce1ef8
#
_entry.id   267ab3049a76f7aaa85c5c0966ce1ef8
#
_cell.length_a   1.000
_cell.length_b   1.000
_cell.length_c   1.000
_cell.angle_alpha   90.00
_cell.angle_beta   90.00
_cell.angle_gamma   90.00
#
_symmetry.space_group_name_H-M   'P 1'
#
loop_
_entity.id
_entity.type
_entity.pdbx_description
1 polymer ?
#
loop_
_entity_poly.entity_id
_entity_poly.type
_entity_poly.pdbx_seq_one_letter_code
_entity_poly.pdbx_strand_id
1 'polypeptide(L)'
;ARWCTARLKVEPIARHLRAASAGRPVTQYLGIAADEAPRRRRERRGVRYPLAEWGVTEADALDYCRRRELDWEGEYRHFNRLSCWCCPLQSLPDLRALRRRHPDLWSLLSRMDERAWNTFRIGCSVADLERRFASEDAQEGPAGGARTGIDARDKEMP
;
A
#
# COMPACT_ATOMS: atom_id res chain seq x y z
N ALA A 1 -16.07 7.05 -3.86
CA ALA A 1 -15.83 5.58 -3.81
C ALA A 1 -14.74 5.21 -4.81
N ARG A 2 -13.79 4.37 -4.38
CA ARG A 2 -12.69 3.91 -5.25
C ARG A 2 -13.23 2.89 -6.26
N TRP A 3 -13.55 3.34 -7.47
CA TRP A 3 -14.08 2.48 -8.54
C TRP A 3 -13.16 1.30 -8.84
N CYS A 4 -11.82 1.52 -8.80
CA CYS A 4 -10.83 0.45 -9.02
C CYS A 4 -10.95 -0.69 -7.99
N THR A 5 -11.25 -0.40 -6.73
CA THR A 5 -11.47 -1.43 -5.72
C THR A 5 -12.72 -2.26 -6.06
N ALA A 6 -13.81 -1.63 -6.46
CA ALA A 6 -15.03 -2.34 -6.84
C ALA A 6 -14.80 -3.19 -8.11
N ARG A 7 -14.32 -2.57 -9.19
CA ARG A 7 -14.21 -3.20 -10.52
C ARG A 7 -13.08 -4.21 -10.64
N LEU A 8 -11.91 -3.91 -10.07
CA LEU A 8 -10.71 -4.72 -10.27
C LEU A 8 -10.42 -5.71 -9.14
N LYS A 9 -11.13 -5.58 -8.01
CA LYS A 9 -10.93 -6.48 -6.86
C LYS A 9 -12.23 -7.14 -6.42
N VAL A 10 -13.22 -6.37 -5.97
CA VAL A 10 -14.43 -6.92 -5.33
C VAL A 10 -15.26 -7.73 -6.32
N GLU A 11 -15.58 -7.19 -7.49
CA GLU A 11 -16.39 -7.87 -8.49
C GLU A 11 -15.74 -9.15 -9.03
N PRO A 12 -14.44 -9.15 -9.45
CA PRO A 12 -13.75 -10.37 -9.88
C PRO A 12 -13.70 -11.45 -8.79
N ILE A 13 -13.37 -11.07 -7.55
CA ILE A 13 -13.33 -11.98 -6.41
C ILE A 13 -14.73 -12.60 -6.17
N ALA A 14 -15.77 -11.77 -6.13
CA ALA A 14 -17.14 -12.24 -5.92
C ALA A 14 -17.61 -13.17 -7.05
N ARG A 15 -17.22 -12.90 -8.30
CA ARG A 15 -17.50 -13.78 -9.44
C ARG A 15 -16.81 -15.12 -9.31
N HIS A 16 -15.50 -15.09 -8.99
CA HIS A 16 -14.72 -16.30 -8.79
C HIS A 16 -15.29 -17.15 -7.64
N LEU A 17 -15.60 -16.55 -6.50
CA LEU A 17 -16.15 -17.26 -5.36
C LEU A 17 -17.51 -17.90 -5.67
N ARG A 18 -18.38 -17.21 -6.39
CA ARG A 18 -19.67 -17.80 -6.82
C ARG A 18 -19.46 -19.03 -7.73
N ALA A 19 -18.53 -18.93 -8.68
CA ALA A 19 -18.22 -20.04 -9.58
C ALA A 19 -17.57 -21.23 -8.83
N ALA A 20 -16.58 -20.96 -7.99
CA ALA A 20 -15.83 -21.98 -7.25
C ALA A 20 -16.65 -22.65 -6.15
N SER A 21 -17.59 -21.93 -5.53
CA SER A 21 -18.41 -22.47 -4.45
C SER A 21 -19.42 -23.53 -4.91
N ALA A 22 -19.87 -23.43 -6.16
CA ALA A 22 -20.94 -24.30 -6.69
C ALA A 22 -22.15 -24.39 -5.74
N GLY A 23 -22.53 -23.30 -5.11
CA GLY A 23 -23.63 -23.23 -4.13
C GLY A 23 -23.28 -23.65 -2.69
N ARG A 24 -22.05 -24.09 -2.43
CA ARG A 24 -21.57 -24.44 -1.07
C ARG A 24 -21.21 -23.18 -0.28
N PRO A 25 -21.34 -23.18 1.05
CA PRO A 25 -20.86 -22.11 1.90
C PRO A 25 -19.35 -21.88 1.72
N VAL A 26 -18.94 -20.62 1.61
CA VAL A 26 -17.52 -20.22 1.49
C VAL A 26 -17.16 -19.36 2.69
N THR A 27 -16.01 -19.64 3.30
CA THR A 27 -15.40 -18.77 4.30
C THR A 27 -14.21 -18.05 3.67
N GLN A 28 -14.24 -16.73 3.72
CA GLN A 28 -13.13 -15.88 3.29
C GLN A 28 -12.27 -15.50 4.49
N TYR A 29 -10.97 -15.69 4.37
CA TYR A 29 -10.01 -15.22 5.35
C TYR A 29 -9.36 -13.93 4.85
N LEU A 30 -9.49 -12.84 5.61
CA LEU A 30 -8.92 -11.54 5.29
C LEU A 30 -7.78 -11.21 6.26
N GLY A 31 -6.61 -10.87 5.71
CA GLY A 31 -5.42 -10.49 6.46
C GLY A 31 -5.50 -9.05 6.97
N ILE A 32 -6.44 -8.77 7.86
CA ILE A 32 -6.55 -7.50 8.59
C ILE A 32 -5.99 -7.73 9.98
N ALA A 33 -4.98 -6.93 10.35
CA ALA A 33 -4.26 -7.06 11.61
C ALA A 33 -5.10 -6.61 12.82
N ALA A 34 -4.66 -6.95 14.02
CA ALA A 34 -5.36 -6.67 15.27
C ALA A 34 -5.52 -5.15 15.52
N ASP A 35 -4.52 -4.36 15.18
CA ASP A 35 -4.46 -2.91 15.31
C ASP A 35 -5.20 -2.14 14.19
N GLU A 36 -5.67 -2.84 13.13
CA GLU A 36 -6.47 -2.25 12.06
C GLU A 36 -8.00 -2.31 12.36
N ALA A 37 -8.44 -2.20 13.60
CA ALA A 37 -9.84 -2.30 14.02
C ALA A 37 -10.84 -1.47 13.16
N PRO A 38 -10.53 -0.23 12.71
CA PRO A 38 -11.43 0.54 11.86
C PRO A 38 -11.75 -0.11 10.51
N ARG A 39 -10.88 -1.00 10.04
CA ARG A 39 -11.06 -1.74 8.77
C ARG A 39 -11.99 -2.95 8.92
N ARG A 40 -12.20 -3.43 10.14
CA ARG A 40 -13.10 -4.55 10.49
C ARG A 40 -14.55 -4.13 10.76
N ARG A 41 -14.96 -2.99 10.31
CA ARG A 41 -16.19 -2.26 10.71
C ARG A 41 -17.50 -3.02 10.63
N ARG A 42 -17.55 -4.22 10.05
CA ARG A 42 -18.77 -5.04 10.02
C ARG A 42 -18.40 -6.52 9.99
N GLU A 43 -18.90 -7.26 10.95
CA GLU A 43 -18.97 -8.70 10.84
C GLU A 43 -19.78 -9.06 9.59
N ARG A 44 -19.20 -9.85 8.72
CA ARG A 44 -19.86 -10.36 7.53
C ARG A 44 -19.94 -11.87 7.63
N ARG A 45 -21.13 -12.41 7.43
CA ARG A 45 -21.31 -13.86 7.37
C ARG A 45 -20.34 -14.47 6.35
N GLY A 46 -19.58 -15.48 6.77
CA GLY A 46 -18.60 -16.12 5.91
C GLY A 46 -17.28 -15.37 5.74
N VAL A 47 -16.98 -14.37 6.56
CA VAL A 47 -15.68 -13.68 6.58
C VAL A 47 -15.04 -13.84 7.96
N ARG A 48 -13.75 -14.16 7.99
CA ARG A 48 -12.94 -14.25 9.20
C ARG A 48 -11.67 -13.41 9.07
N TYR A 49 -11.15 -12.96 10.21
CA TYR A 49 -9.96 -12.11 10.33
C TYR A 49 -8.91 -12.78 11.22
N PRO A 50 -8.20 -13.82 10.72
CA PRO A 50 -7.36 -14.66 11.59
C PRO A 50 -6.28 -13.86 12.32
N LEU A 51 -5.61 -12.90 11.67
CA LEU A 51 -4.59 -12.10 12.35
C LEU A 51 -5.17 -11.33 13.53
N ALA A 52 -6.35 -10.75 13.36
CA ALA A 52 -7.03 -10.05 14.44
C ALA A 52 -7.53 -11.00 15.53
N GLU A 53 -8.01 -12.19 15.16
CA GLU A 53 -8.44 -13.24 16.10
C GLU A 53 -7.27 -13.76 16.95
N TRP A 54 -6.06 -13.78 16.39
CA TRP A 54 -4.82 -14.19 17.07
C TRP A 54 -4.08 -13.06 17.76
N GLY A 55 -4.59 -11.84 17.71
CA GLY A 55 -3.95 -10.67 18.30
C GLY A 55 -2.69 -10.19 17.56
N VAL A 56 -2.46 -10.64 16.32
CA VAL A 56 -1.28 -10.30 15.51
C VAL A 56 -1.45 -8.90 14.95
N THR A 57 -0.51 -8.00 15.29
CA THR A 57 -0.45 -6.63 14.78
C THR A 57 0.17 -6.56 13.37
N GLU A 58 0.07 -5.39 12.71
CA GLU A 58 0.74 -5.17 11.42
C GLU A 58 2.27 -5.27 11.56
N ALA A 59 2.83 -4.79 12.68
CA ALA A 59 4.25 -4.91 12.98
C ALA A 59 4.69 -6.38 13.16
N ASP A 60 3.92 -7.18 13.92
CA ASP A 60 4.21 -8.61 14.12
C ASP A 60 4.18 -9.38 12.80
N ALA A 61 3.19 -9.07 11.95
CA ALA A 61 3.06 -9.71 10.63
C ALA A 61 4.24 -9.37 9.71
N LEU A 62 4.69 -8.11 9.72
CA LEU A 62 5.85 -7.66 8.95
C LEU A 62 7.14 -8.32 9.45
N ASP A 63 7.33 -8.40 10.76
CA ASP A 63 8.49 -9.04 11.37
C ASP A 63 8.51 -10.55 11.05
N TYR A 64 7.36 -11.21 11.12
CA TYR A 64 7.23 -12.60 10.69
C TYR A 64 7.66 -12.79 9.22
N CYS A 65 7.23 -11.90 8.32
CA CYS A 65 7.62 -11.96 6.91
C CYS A 65 9.12 -11.75 6.73
N ARG A 66 9.73 -10.78 7.43
CA ARG A 66 11.17 -10.51 7.38
C ARG A 66 12.01 -11.71 7.85
N ARG A 67 11.62 -12.35 8.96
CA ARG A 67 12.31 -13.56 9.44
C ARG A 67 12.26 -14.73 8.48
N ARG A 68 11.31 -14.72 7.53
CA ARG A 68 11.15 -15.73 6.48
C ARG A 68 11.62 -15.28 5.12
N GLU A 69 12.34 -14.17 5.06
CA GLU A 69 12.85 -13.57 3.81
C GLU A 69 11.74 -13.25 2.78
N LEU A 70 10.52 -13.00 3.27
CA LEU A 70 9.36 -12.60 2.49
C LEU A 70 9.22 -11.07 2.53
N ASP A 71 10.24 -10.34 2.07
CA ASP A 71 10.32 -8.89 2.16
C ASP A 71 10.28 -8.18 0.81
N TRP A 72 9.94 -8.93 -0.26
CA TRP A 72 9.89 -8.41 -1.64
C TRP A 72 11.18 -7.68 -2.02
N GLU A 73 12.31 -8.38 -1.89
CA GLU A 73 13.64 -7.86 -2.22
C GLU A 73 14.02 -6.60 -1.41
N GLY A 74 13.50 -6.47 -0.21
CA GLY A 74 13.76 -5.35 0.69
C GLY A 74 12.95 -4.09 0.43
N GLU A 75 11.94 -4.14 -0.42
CA GLU A 75 11.11 -2.95 -0.75
C GLU A 75 10.42 -2.34 0.47
N TYR A 76 10.09 -3.11 1.51
CA TYR A 76 9.55 -2.59 2.77
C TYR A 76 10.50 -1.69 3.56
N ARG A 77 11.78 -1.60 3.17
CA ARG A 77 12.73 -0.63 3.74
C ARG A 77 12.56 0.78 3.16
N HIS A 78 11.89 0.89 2.03
CA HIS A 78 11.79 2.12 1.25
C HIS A 78 10.36 2.65 1.14
N PHE A 79 9.39 1.78 1.32
CA PHE A 79 7.97 2.12 1.26
C PHE A 79 7.32 1.86 2.62
N ASN A 80 6.54 2.82 3.09
CA ASN A 80 5.73 2.64 4.29
C ASN A 80 4.66 1.56 4.07
N ARG A 81 4.23 1.42 2.82
CA ARG A 81 3.21 0.45 2.45
C ARG A 81 3.38 0.01 1.00
N LEU A 82 3.59 -1.28 0.80
CA LEU A 82 3.50 -1.87 -0.53
C LEU A 82 2.03 -1.93 -0.97
N SER A 83 1.68 -1.17 -1.99
CA SER A 83 0.34 -1.07 -2.56
C SER A 83 0.40 -1.03 -4.09
N CYS A 84 -0.72 -0.74 -4.76
CA CYS A 84 -0.67 -0.52 -6.21
C CYS A 84 0.27 0.65 -6.51
N TRP A 85 1.31 0.43 -7.31
CA TRP A 85 2.33 1.42 -7.65
C TRP A 85 1.75 2.71 -8.27
N CYS A 86 0.64 2.61 -9.01
CA CYS A 86 -0.07 3.73 -9.62
C CYS A 86 -1.25 4.25 -8.77
N CYS A 87 -1.25 4.05 -7.45
CA CYS A 87 -2.37 4.46 -6.61
C CYS A 87 -2.28 5.95 -6.24
N PRO A 88 -3.27 6.79 -6.57
CA PRO A 88 -3.25 8.21 -6.22
C PRO A 88 -3.37 8.47 -4.71
N LEU A 89 -3.68 7.44 -3.92
CA LEU A 89 -3.79 7.51 -2.47
C LEU A 89 -2.52 7.10 -1.73
N GLN A 90 -1.41 6.85 -2.44
CA GLN A 90 -0.10 6.65 -1.80
C GLN A 90 0.34 7.90 -1.06
N SER A 91 1.15 7.74 -0.03
CA SER A 91 1.78 8.87 0.65
C SER A 91 2.78 9.58 -0.28
N LEU A 92 3.06 10.85 -0.02
CA LEU A 92 4.09 11.58 -0.79
C LEU A 92 5.48 10.93 -0.64
N PRO A 93 5.91 10.47 0.55
CA PRO A 93 7.15 9.72 0.69
C PRO A 93 7.20 8.46 -0.19
N ASP A 94 6.10 7.67 -0.25
CA ASP A 94 6.05 6.47 -1.09
C ASP A 94 6.11 6.81 -2.59
N LEU A 95 5.43 7.88 -3.04
CA LEU A 95 5.53 8.35 -4.42
C LEU A 95 6.94 8.87 -4.77
N ARG A 96 7.62 9.54 -3.83
CA ARG A 96 9.00 9.96 -3.99
C ARG A 96 9.95 8.76 -4.04
N ALA A 97 9.71 7.73 -3.24
CA ALA A 97 10.44 6.47 -3.29
C ALA A 97 10.23 5.77 -4.63
N LEU A 98 8.99 5.70 -5.15
CA LEU A 98 8.67 5.15 -6.46
C LEU A 98 9.47 5.87 -7.57
N ARG A 99 9.46 7.21 -7.57
CA ARG A 99 10.22 8.02 -8.54
C ARG A 99 11.71 7.69 -8.53
N ARG A 100 12.32 7.55 -7.34
CA ARG A 100 13.76 7.33 -7.18
C ARG A 100 14.18 5.89 -7.49
N ARG A 101 13.38 4.90 -7.12
CA ARG A 101 13.74 3.49 -7.19
C ARG A 101 13.22 2.78 -8.44
N HIS A 102 12.09 3.23 -8.96
CA HIS A 102 11.43 2.64 -10.11
C HIS A 102 11.11 3.73 -11.16
N PRO A 103 12.15 4.34 -11.77
CA PRO A 103 11.98 5.44 -12.71
C PRO A 103 11.20 5.05 -13.97
N ASP A 104 11.23 3.79 -14.36
CA ASP A 104 10.45 3.20 -15.43
C ASP A 104 8.95 3.23 -15.13
N LEU A 105 8.55 2.82 -13.91
CA LEU A 105 7.18 2.89 -13.44
C LEU A 105 6.71 4.34 -13.25
N TRP A 106 7.60 5.22 -12.77
CA TRP A 106 7.30 6.63 -12.65
C TRP A 106 7.04 7.28 -14.02
N SER A 107 7.89 6.97 -15.00
CA SER A 107 7.71 7.42 -16.38
C SER A 107 6.41 6.89 -17.01
N LEU A 108 6.06 5.63 -16.71
CA LEU A 108 4.79 5.06 -17.14
C LEU A 108 3.61 5.79 -16.50
N LEU A 109 3.69 6.10 -15.20
CA LEU A 109 2.65 6.84 -14.49
C LEU A 109 2.44 8.24 -15.08
N SER A 110 3.53 8.94 -15.44
CA SER A 110 3.49 10.25 -16.10
C SER A 110 2.73 10.16 -17.43
N ARG A 111 3.09 9.21 -18.29
CA ARG A 111 2.38 8.99 -19.57
C ARG A 111 0.92 8.61 -19.39
N MET A 112 0.56 7.92 -18.32
CA MET A 112 -0.83 7.59 -18.01
C MET A 112 -1.61 8.84 -17.59
N ASP A 113 -1.02 9.70 -16.76
CA ASP A 113 -1.62 10.95 -16.30
C ASP A 113 -1.82 11.94 -17.45
N GLU A 114 -0.84 12.07 -18.37
CA GLU A 114 -0.92 12.91 -19.56
C GLU A 114 -2.08 12.53 -20.49
N ARG A 115 -2.46 11.25 -20.52
CA ARG A 115 -3.56 10.73 -21.35
C ARG A 115 -4.90 10.72 -20.63
N ALA A 116 -4.90 10.97 -19.32
CA ALA A 116 -6.11 10.95 -18.53
C ALA A 116 -6.89 12.27 -18.69
N TRP A 117 -8.19 12.20 -18.60
CA TRP A 117 -9.06 13.38 -18.64
C TRP A 117 -9.05 14.18 -17.31
N ASN A 118 -8.50 13.62 -16.27
CA ASN A 118 -8.36 14.22 -14.93
C ASN A 118 -6.95 14.01 -14.41
N THR A 119 -6.54 14.82 -13.45
CA THR A 119 -5.22 14.74 -12.82
C THR A 119 -5.11 13.48 -11.93
N PHE A 120 -3.88 12.99 -11.77
CA PHE A 120 -3.54 11.81 -10.95
C PHE A 120 -4.10 11.88 -9.52
N ARG A 121 -4.00 13.06 -8.91
CA ARG A 121 -4.65 13.39 -7.64
C ARG A 121 -5.54 14.60 -7.84
N ILE A 122 -6.51 14.82 -6.96
CA ILE A 122 -7.36 15.99 -7.04
C ILE A 122 -6.50 17.26 -7.06
N GLY A 123 -6.54 17.97 -8.18
CA GLY A 123 -5.79 19.21 -8.39
C GLY A 123 -4.25 19.06 -8.45
N CYS A 124 -3.73 17.83 -8.68
CA CYS A 124 -2.30 17.58 -8.72
C CYS A 124 -1.96 16.50 -9.74
N SER A 125 -1.26 16.85 -10.79
CA SER A 125 -0.74 15.94 -11.81
C SER A 125 0.56 15.26 -11.38
N VAL A 126 0.99 14.23 -12.11
CA VAL A 126 2.31 13.62 -11.92
C VAL A 126 3.43 14.61 -12.25
N ALA A 127 3.20 15.50 -13.24
CA ALA A 127 4.14 16.57 -13.56
C ALA A 127 4.31 17.58 -12.42
N ASP A 128 3.25 17.88 -11.66
CA ASP A 128 3.33 18.72 -10.46
C ASP A 128 4.15 18.04 -9.36
N LEU A 129 3.95 16.74 -9.17
CA LEU A 129 4.73 15.94 -8.22
C LEU A 129 6.21 15.87 -8.63
N GLU A 130 6.49 15.73 -9.93
CA GLU A 130 7.86 15.71 -10.46
C GLU A 130 8.59 17.03 -10.14
N ARG A 131 7.95 18.18 -10.43
CA ARG A 131 8.53 19.50 -10.10
C ARG A 131 8.78 19.67 -8.61
N ARG A 132 7.81 19.23 -7.80
CA ARG A 132 7.94 19.27 -6.34
C ARG A 132 9.12 18.43 -5.86
N PHE A 133 9.18 17.17 -6.26
CA PHE A 133 10.25 16.27 -5.81
C PHE A 133 11.62 16.67 -6.33
N ALA A 134 11.71 17.19 -7.54
CA ALA A 134 12.96 17.73 -8.07
C ALA A 134 13.45 18.96 -7.26
N SER A 135 12.53 19.85 -6.84
CA SER A 135 12.86 20.99 -5.98
C SER A 135 13.31 20.54 -4.59
N GLU A 136 12.62 19.56 -3.99
CA GLU A 136 12.98 19.00 -2.68
C GLU A 136 14.35 18.30 -2.75
N ASP A 137 14.64 17.55 -3.83
CA ASP A 137 15.94 16.88 -4.04
C ASP A 137 17.08 17.91 -4.21
N ALA A 138 16.84 19.03 -4.90
CA ALA A 138 17.82 20.10 -5.05
C ALA A 138 18.15 20.79 -3.72
N GLN A 139 17.17 20.90 -2.81
CA GLN A 139 17.37 21.49 -1.48
C GLN A 139 18.06 20.54 -0.50
N GLU A 140 17.85 19.23 -0.63
CA GLU A 140 18.50 18.21 0.22
C GLU A 140 20.00 18.05 -0.10
N GLY A 141 20.48 18.44 -1.29
CA GLY A 141 21.88 18.31 -1.73
C GLY A 141 22.31 16.85 -1.92
N PRO A 142 23.55 16.59 -2.39
CA PRO A 142 24.01 15.23 -2.68
C PRO A 142 24.19 14.32 -1.45
N ALA A 143 24.01 14.83 -0.23
CA ALA A 143 24.17 14.08 1.04
C ALA A 143 22.85 13.50 1.60
N GLY A 144 21.69 13.69 0.95
CA GLY A 144 20.35 13.28 1.45
C GLY A 144 20.03 11.79 1.31
N GLY A 145 20.99 10.93 0.99
CA GLY A 145 20.79 9.54 0.61
C GLY A 145 20.65 8.51 1.72
N ALA A 146 20.45 8.85 3.00
CA ALA A 146 20.23 7.87 4.05
C ALA A 146 19.58 8.46 5.30
N ARG A 147 18.31 8.81 5.23
CA ARG A 147 17.49 8.82 6.45
C ARG A 147 16.66 7.54 6.51
N THR A 148 17.34 6.45 6.84
CA THR A 148 16.75 5.29 7.49
C THR A 148 16.42 5.69 8.92
N GLY A 149 15.18 6.04 9.19
CA GLY A 149 14.82 6.46 10.53
C GLY A 149 13.32 6.35 10.72
N ILE A 150 12.83 5.14 10.90
CA ILE A 150 11.72 4.94 11.82
C ILE A 150 12.41 4.93 13.19
N ASP A 151 12.42 6.09 13.81
CA ASP A 151 12.78 6.25 15.21
C ASP A 151 11.71 5.52 16.03
N ALA A 152 11.99 4.25 16.31
CA ALA A 152 11.28 3.49 17.32
C ALA A 152 11.67 4.12 18.67
N ARG A 153 10.94 5.15 19.09
CA ARG A 153 11.02 5.62 20.45
C ARG A 153 10.63 4.50 21.39
N ASP A 154 11.65 4.03 22.10
CA ASP A 154 11.54 3.26 23.33
C ASP A 154 10.32 3.72 24.13
N LYS A 155 9.33 2.86 24.20
CA LYS A 155 8.39 2.86 25.31
C LYS A 155 8.78 1.70 26.19
N GLU A 156 9.70 1.98 27.12
CA GLU A 156 9.72 1.29 28.37
C GLU A 156 8.33 1.43 28.99
N MET A 157 7.72 0.34 29.25
CA MET A 157 6.59 0.25 30.16
C MET A 157 6.96 -0.66 31.34
N PRO A 158 6.54 -0.24 32.55
CA PRO A 158 6.83 -0.89 33.79
C PRO A 158 6.21 -2.28 33.94
#